data_4cb924478375ca3ef1d6b092a2d84d50
#
_entry.id   4cb924478375ca3ef1d6b092a2d84d50
#
_cell.length_a   1.000
_cell.length_b   1.000
_cell.length_c   1.000
_cell.angle_alpha   90.00
_cell.angle_beta   90.00
_cell.angle_gamma   90.00
#
_symmetry.space_group_name_H-M   'P 1'
#
loop_
_entity.id
_entity.type
_entity.pdbx_description
1 polymer ?
#
loop_
_entity_poly.entity_id
_entity_poly.type
_entity_poly.pdbx_seq_one_letter_code
_entity_poly.pdbx_strand_id
1 'polypeptide(L)'
;MQRLSLKLLLALLPVVAGCAAISGWMAGSIDEGIPKLRDKLPRTAKIHLPDPVKPNGRALHARNLKLVSNAFGKALDGIGVSHSAKTNGCDIAFHVIVVSWEYGDAGFSGIGDRDAVEMSVVVMRRDTNRVLTRSSLFARNLDLLVKRYVEGLFEDEP
;
A
#
# COMPACT_ATOMS: atom_id res chain seq x y z
N MET A 1 -43.63 21.60 -15.86
CA MET A 1 -43.16 20.62 -14.86
C MET A 1 -41.73 20.10 -15.09
N GLN A 2 -40.79 20.87 -15.71
CA GLN A 2 -39.42 20.40 -16.03
C GLN A 2 -38.29 21.09 -15.25
N ARG A 3 -38.61 22.00 -14.31
CA ARG A 3 -37.55 22.74 -13.57
C ARG A 3 -37.14 22.14 -12.22
N LEU A 4 -37.82 21.07 -11.77
CA LEU A 4 -37.50 20.43 -10.48
C LEU A 4 -36.37 19.39 -10.57
N SER A 5 -36.20 18.76 -11.74
CA SER A 5 -35.21 17.70 -11.93
C SER A 5 -33.75 18.17 -11.99
N LEU A 6 -33.53 19.40 -12.51
CA LEU A 6 -32.17 19.95 -12.65
C LEU A 6 -31.57 20.37 -11.30
N LYS A 7 -32.41 20.90 -10.39
CA LYS A 7 -31.97 21.27 -9.03
C LYS A 7 -31.66 20.05 -8.16
N LEU A 8 -32.36 18.94 -8.37
CA LEU A 8 -32.09 17.70 -7.66
C LEU A 8 -30.80 17.03 -8.14
N LEU A 9 -30.48 17.14 -9.43
CA LEU A 9 -29.24 16.61 -10.01
C LEU A 9 -28.02 17.38 -9.51
N LEU A 10 -28.11 18.70 -9.37
CA LEU A 10 -27.03 19.54 -8.85
C LEU A 10 -26.78 19.35 -7.34
N ALA A 11 -27.78 18.93 -6.58
CA ALA A 11 -27.64 18.67 -5.16
C ALA A 11 -26.98 17.30 -4.86
N LEU A 12 -27.02 16.34 -5.80
CA LEU A 12 -26.40 15.03 -5.67
C LEU A 12 -24.90 15.00 -6.03
N LEU A 13 -24.44 15.95 -6.85
CA LEU A 13 -23.03 16.05 -7.28
C LEU A 13 -22.01 16.15 -6.11
N PRO A 14 -22.24 16.95 -5.06
CA PRO A 14 -21.28 17.03 -3.94
C PRO A 14 -21.22 15.76 -3.08
N VAL A 15 -22.28 14.95 -3.03
CA VAL A 15 -22.32 13.72 -2.24
C VAL A 15 -21.43 12.63 -2.87
N VAL A 16 -21.45 12.53 -4.20
CA VAL A 16 -20.63 11.53 -4.91
C VAL A 16 -19.14 11.91 -4.88
N ALA A 17 -18.83 13.22 -5.03
CA ALA A 17 -17.46 13.71 -4.92
C ALA A 17 -16.89 13.57 -3.49
N GLY A 18 -17.73 13.74 -2.47
CA GLY A 18 -17.35 13.54 -1.06
C GLY A 18 -16.97 12.09 -0.73
N CYS A 19 -17.68 11.11 -1.28
CA CYS A 19 -17.38 9.69 -1.02
C CYS A 19 -16.03 9.25 -1.60
N ALA A 20 -15.65 9.77 -2.77
CA ALA A 20 -14.35 9.46 -3.38
C ALA A 20 -13.18 10.08 -2.59
N ALA A 21 -13.34 11.30 -2.09
CA ALA A 21 -12.34 11.97 -1.25
C ALA A 21 -12.16 11.26 0.10
N ILE A 22 -13.25 10.82 0.74
CA ILE A 22 -13.22 10.10 2.02
C ILE A 22 -12.53 8.74 1.87
N SER A 23 -12.77 8.01 0.77
CA SER A 23 -12.12 6.71 0.55
C SER A 23 -10.60 6.83 0.34
N GLY A 24 -10.13 7.89 -0.32
CA GLY A 24 -8.71 8.20 -0.47
C GLY A 24 -8.04 8.55 0.87
N TRP A 25 -8.69 9.33 1.69
CA TRP A 25 -8.18 9.74 3.00
C TRP A 25 -8.10 8.58 4.01
N MET A 26 -9.03 7.62 3.94
CA MET A 26 -9.04 6.43 4.81
C MET A 26 -7.98 5.38 4.45
N ALA A 27 -7.48 5.37 3.21
CA ALA A 27 -6.47 4.40 2.77
C ALA A 27 -5.04 4.79 3.21
N GLY A 28 -4.79 6.07 3.45
CA GLY A 28 -3.45 6.62 3.65
C GLY A 28 -2.88 7.23 2.36
N SER A 29 -1.62 7.60 2.39
CA SER A 29 -0.94 8.28 1.29
C SER A 29 0.30 7.53 0.82
N ILE A 30 0.61 7.67 -0.46
CA ILE A 30 1.88 7.28 -1.06
C ILE A 30 2.64 8.59 -1.32
N ASP A 31 3.89 8.66 -0.88
CA ASP A 31 4.72 9.83 -1.15
C ASP A 31 4.95 9.97 -2.66
N GLU A 32 4.48 11.09 -3.22
CA GLU A 32 4.60 11.39 -4.65
C GLU A 32 6.02 11.85 -5.05
N GLY A 33 6.88 12.19 -4.07
CA GLY A 33 8.26 12.62 -4.29
C GLY A 33 9.19 11.54 -4.83
N ILE A 34 8.70 10.32 -5.00
CA ILE A 34 9.50 9.18 -5.46
C ILE A 34 9.24 8.93 -6.94
N PRO A 35 10.31 8.75 -7.72
CA PRO A 35 10.16 8.48 -9.14
C PRO A 35 9.30 7.23 -9.34
N LYS A 36 8.16 7.42 -10.02
CA LYS A 36 7.34 6.31 -10.50
C LYS A 36 8.23 5.37 -11.30
N LEU A 37 8.00 4.07 -11.19
CA LEU A 37 8.64 3.11 -12.09
C LEU A 37 8.43 3.58 -13.52
N ARG A 38 9.53 3.75 -14.26
CA ARG A 38 9.48 4.16 -15.66
C ARG A 38 8.78 3.11 -16.49
N ASP A 39 9.04 1.83 -16.16
CA ASP A 39 8.44 0.68 -16.78
C ASP A 39 7.84 -0.20 -15.69
N LYS A 40 6.57 -0.57 -15.80
CA LYS A 40 5.89 -1.46 -14.85
C LYS A 40 6.55 -2.83 -14.83
N LEU A 41 6.46 -3.52 -13.72
CA LEU A 41 6.99 -4.86 -13.56
C LEU A 41 6.09 -5.89 -14.26
N PRO A 42 6.65 -6.88 -14.96
CA PRO A 42 5.84 -7.95 -15.53
C PRO A 42 5.28 -8.84 -14.40
N ARG A 43 4.05 -9.30 -14.53
CA ARG A 43 3.41 -10.20 -13.55
C ARG A 43 4.08 -11.58 -13.46
N THR A 44 4.87 -11.94 -14.48
CA THR A 44 5.67 -13.17 -14.49
C THR A 44 6.91 -13.08 -13.59
N ALA A 45 7.28 -11.89 -13.10
CA ALA A 45 8.42 -11.72 -12.21
C ALA A 45 8.21 -12.47 -10.90
N LYS A 46 9.26 -13.14 -10.43
CA LYS A 46 9.27 -13.79 -9.12
C LYS A 46 9.79 -12.83 -8.06
N ILE A 47 8.98 -12.60 -7.04
CA ILE A 47 9.25 -11.62 -6.00
C ILE A 47 9.88 -12.28 -4.77
N HIS A 48 11.04 -11.76 -4.35
CA HIS A 48 11.57 -11.99 -3.02
C HIS A 48 10.93 -10.99 -2.06
N LEU A 49 10.11 -11.49 -1.13
CA LEU A 49 9.48 -10.72 -0.07
C LEU A 49 9.99 -11.21 1.28
N PRO A 50 11.12 -10.68 1.79
CA PRO A 50 11.62 -11.01 3.12
C PRO A 50 10.70 -10.40 4.19
N ASP A 51 10.86 -10.88 5.42
CA ASP A 51 10.15 -10.29 6.55
C ASP A 51 10.50 -8.78 6.67
N PRO A 52 9.50 -7.93 6.93
CA PRO A 52 9.73 -6.51 7.16
C PRO A 52 10.67 -6.29 8.34
N VAL A 53 11.52 -5.28 8.22
CA VAL A 53 12.46 -4.90 9.27
C VAL A 53 12.03 -3.62 9.96
N LYS A 54 12.53 -3.39 11.17
CA LYS A 54 12.36 -2.15 11.91
C LYS A 54 13.69 -1.43 12.06
N PRO A 55 13.72 -0.09 12.13
CA PRO A 55 14.92 0.64 12.46
C PRO A 55 15.41 0.28 13.86
N ASN A 56 16.72 0.29 14.06
CA ASN A 56 17.33 0.04 15.37
C ASN A 56 16.78 1.01 16.43
N GLY A 57 16.50 0.49 17.62
CA GLY A 57 16.05 1.29 18.77
C GLY A 57 14.53 1.52 18.84
N ARG A 58 13.73 1.10 17.87
CA ARG A 58 12.26 1.22 17.95
C ARG A 58 11.60 -0.07 18.45
N ALA A 59 10.68 0.09 19.42
CA ALA A 59 9.87 -1.01 19.93
C ALA A 59 8.68 -1.25 19.01
N LEU A 60 8.85 -2.14 18.02
CA LEU A 60 7.74 -2.64 17.21
C LEU A 60 7.50 -4.11 17.56
N HIS A 61 6.23 -4.46 17.77
CA HIS A 61 5.86 -5.84 18.06
C HIS A 61 6.02 -6.72 16.80
N ALA A 62 6.50 -7.95 16.98
CA ALA A 62 6.62 -8.92 15.88
C ALA A 62 5.29 -9.15 15.13
N ARG A 63 4.15 -9.06 15.87
CA ARG A 63 2.81 -9.13 15.28
C ARG A 63 2.59 -8.07 14.21
N ASN A 64 3.05 -6.84 14.43
CA ASN A 64 2.87 -5.73 13.48
C ASN A 64 3.67 -5.95 12.20
N LEU A 65 4.91 -6.42 12.32
CA LEU A 65 5.73 -6.79 11.16
C LEU A 65 5.05 -7.89 10.34
N LYS A 66 4.47 -8.89 11.03
CA LYS A 66 3.71 -9.97 10.36
C LYS A 66 2.46 -9.46 9.64
N LEU A 67 1.76 -8.47 10.20
CA LEU A 67 0.61 -7.84 9.52
C LEU A 67 1.04 -7.18 8.21
N VAL A 68 2.16 -6.44 8.22
CA VAL A 68 2.72 -5.82 7.01
C VAL A 68 3.13 -6.88 5.98
N SER A 69 3.87 -7.92 6.40
CA SER A 69 4.24 -9.04 5.52
C SER A 69 3.03 -9.69 4.87
N ASN A 70 1.99 -9.97 5.65
CA ASN A 70 0.74 -10.57 5.16
C ASN A 70 0.01 -9.66 4.17
N ALA A 71 0.00 -8.33 4.40
CA ALA A 71 -0.64 -7.38 3.49
C ALA A 71 0.03 -7.38 2.11
N PHE A 72 1.38 -7.37 2.07
CA PHE A 72 2.11 -7.48 0.81
C PHE A 72 1.91 -8.83 0.13
N GLY A 73 1.96 -9.93 0.88
CA GLY A 73 1.70 -11.27 0.35
C GLY A 73 0.32 -11.36 -0.30
N LYS A 74 -0.74 -10.96 0.41
CA LYS A 74 -2.11 -10.94 -0.11
C LYS A 74 -2.26 -10.07 -1.36
N ALA A 75 -1.58 -8.92 -1.40
CA ALA A 75 -1.64 -8.02 -2.54
C ALA A 75 -0.99 -8.63 -3.79
N LEU A 76 0.16 -9.30 -3.63
CA LEU A 76 0.84 -10.02 -4.71
C LEU A 76 0.03 -11.23 -5.20
N ASP A 77 -0.53 -12.02 -4.27
CA ASP A 77 -1.44 -13.13 -4.60
C ASP A 77 -2.67 -12.64 -5.36
N GLY A 78 -3.22 -11.49 -4.95
CA GLY A 78 -4.40 -10.89 -5.56
C GLY A 78 -4.22 -10.49 -7.02
N ILE A 79 -2.99 -10.25 -7.47
CA ILE A 79 -2.64 -9.97 -8.87
C ILE A 79 -1.94 -11.15 -9.57
N GLY A 80 -1.91 -12.33 -8.93
CA GLY A 80 -1.33 -13.54 -9.50
C GLY A 80 0.20 -13.57 -9.58
N VAL A 81 0.89 -12.73 -8.80
CA VAL A 81 2.36 -12.64 -8.80
C VAL A 81 2.97 -13.59 -7.77
N SER A 82 3.86 -14.46 -8.22
CA SER A 82 4.55 -15.43 -7.34
C SER A 82 5.55 -14.73 -6.43
N HIS A 83 5.50 -15.04 -5.13
CA HIS A 83 6.42 -14.48 -4.15
C HIS A 83 6.96 -15.52 -3.17
N SER A 84 8.10 -15.25 -2.55
CA SER A 84 8.74 -16.12 -1.57
C SER A 84 9.61 -15.33 -0.61
N ALA A 85 9.67 -15.76 0.65
CA ALA A 85 10.65 -15.28 1.62
C ALA A 85 12.08 -15.78 1.32
N LYS A 86 12.22 -16.86 0.51
CA LYS A 86 13.52 -17.38 0.09
C LYS A 86 14.03 -16.62 -1.12
N THR A 87 15.34 -16.41 -1.16
CA THR A 87 15.99 -15.62 -2.21
C THR A 87 16.17 -16.34 -3.54
N ASN A 88 16.16 -17.67 -3.56
CA ASN A 88 16.52 -18.44 -4.73
C ASN A 88 15.47 -18.32 -5.84
N GLY A 89 15.92 -17.96 -7.05
CA GLY A 89 15.08 -17.91 -8.25
C GLY A 89 14.12 -16.70 -8.28
N CYS A 90 14.35 -15.67 -7.47
CA CYS A 90 13.58 -14.42 -7.51
C CYS A 90 14.32 -13.36 -8.32
N ASP A 91 13.57 -12.62 -9.15
CA ASP A 91 14.11 -11.59 -10.06
C ASP A 91 14.14 -10.22 -9.37
N ILE A 92 13.13 -9.95 -8.56
CA ILE A 92 12.88 -8.67 -7.88
C ILE A 92 12.84 -8.90 -6.37
N ALA A 93 13.39 -7.97 -5.60
CA ALA A 93 13.28 -7.96 -4.15
C ALA A 93 12.49 -6.74 -3.66
N PHE A 94 11.57 -6.98 -2.72
CA PHE A 94 10.87 -5.94 -1.98
C PHE A 94 11.46 -5.88 -0.57
N HIS A 95 12.09 -4.77 -0.22
CA HIS A 95 12.57 -4.52 1.14
C HIS A 95 11.62 -3.54 1.82
N VAL A 96 10.94 -4.01 2.85
CA VAL A 96 9.97 -3.21 3.61
C VAL A 96 10.54 -2.87 4.97
N ILE A 97 10.62 -1.58 5.29
CA ILE A 97 11.08 -1.04 6.56
C ILE A 97 9.89 -0.36 7.22
N VAL A 98 9.42 -0.88 8.35
CA VAL A 98 8.36 -0.25 9.14
C VAL A 98 8.98 0.82 10.02
N VAL A 99 8.77 2.09 9.66
CA VAL A 99 9.37 3.25 10.31
C VAL A 99 8.68 3.57 11.63
N SER A 100 7.35 3.59 11.63
CA SER A 100 6.54 3.85 12.82
C SER A 100 5.22 3.08 12.79
N TRP A 101 4.65 2.87 13.97
CA TRP A 101 3.32 2.31 14.16
C TRP A 101 2.64 3.10 15.27
N GLU A 102 1.58 3.79 14.93
CA GLU A 102 0.75 4.53 15.86
C GLU A 102 -0.51 3.70 16.12
N TYR A 103 -0.76 3.38 17.37
CA TYR A 103 -1.98 2.68 17.76
C TYR A 103 -3.10 3.71 17.86
N GLY A 104 -4.20 3.44 17.17
CA GLY A 104 -5.41 4.25 17.32
C GLY A 104 -5.97 4.12 18.72
N ASP A 105 -6.34 5.24 19.33
CA ASP A 105 -7.05 5.24 20.60
C ASP A 105 -8.44 4.63 20.40
N ALA A 106 -8.83 3.70 21.27
CA ALA A 106 -10.20 3.23 21.35
C ALA A 106 -11.06 4.39 21.88
N GLY A 107 -11.49 5.27 20.98
CA GLY A 107 -12.32 6.41 21.34
C GLY A 107 -13.60 5.97 22.03
N PHE A 108 -14.11 6.80 22.93
CA PHE A 108 -15.33 6.59 23.73
C PHE A 108 -16.58 6.27 22.88
N SER A 109 -16.55 6.52 21.58
CA SER A 109 -17.62 6.25 20.60
C SER A 109 -17.56 4.86 19.95
N GLY A 110 -16.59 4.02 20.29
CA GLY A 110 -16.39 2.72 19.64
C GLY A 110 -15.89 2.79 18.18
N ILE A 111 -15.78 4.00 17.64
CA ILE A 111 -15.13 4.27 16.35
C ILE A 111 -13.70 4.71 16.71
N GLY A 112 -12.86 3.74 17.06
CA GLY A 112 -11.46 3.99 17.35
C GLY A 112 -10.76 4.53 16.11
N ASP A 113 -9.85 5.48 16.29
CA ASP A 113 -8.88 5.83 15.26
C ASP A 113 -8.14 4.54 14.88
N ARG A 114 -8.09 4.27 13.58
CA ARG A 114 -7.38 3.08 13.10
C ARG A 114 -5.89 3.28 13.29
N ASP A 115 -5.22 2.18 13.61
CA ASP A 115 -3.76 2.17 13.63
C ASP A 115 -3.21 2.83 12.35
N ALA A 116 -2.20 3.67 12.51
CA ALA A 116 -1.47 4.25 11.39
C ALA A 116 -0.07 3.64 11.32
N VAL A 117 0.36 3.26 10.14
CA VAL A 117 1.69 2.71 9.92
C VAL A 117 2.42 3.51 8.84
N GLU A 118 3.65 3.91 9.17
CA GLU A 118 4.58 4.49 8.22
C GLU A 118 5.62 3.44 7.85
N MET A 119 5.84 3.27 6.55
CA MET A 119 6.81 2.32 6.04
C MET A 119 7.55 2.86 4.82
N SER A 120 8.79 2.42 4.64
CA SER A 120 9.57 2.64 3.43
C SER A 120 9.69 1.32 2.67
N VAL A 121 9.40 1.35 1.38
CA VAL A 121 9.51 0.20 0.49
C VAL A 121 10.56 0.47 -0.57
N VAL A 122 11.53 -0.41 -0.68
CA VAL A 122 12.56 -0.38 -1.71
C VAL A 122 12.38 -1.60 -2.62
N VAL A 123 12.15 -1.34 -3.90
CA VAL A 123 12.04 -2.40 -4.91
C VAL A 123 13.34 -2.43 -5.70
N MET A 124 13.96 -3.60 -5.77
CA MET A 124 15.27 -3.78 -6.39
C MET A 124 15.27 -4.94 -7.38
N ARG A 125 16.00 -4.79 -8.48
CA ARG A 125 16.36 -5.90 -9.36
C ARG A 125 17.53 -6.65 -8.73
N ARG A 126 17.40 -7.96 -8.59
CA ARG A 126 18.39 -8.77 -7.83
C ARG A 126 19.67 -9.08 -8.60
N ASP A 127 19.57 -9.31 -9.89
CA ASP A 127 20.72 -9.61 -10.77
C ASP A 127 21.77 -8.48 -10.78
N THR A 128 21.30 -7.24 -10.75
CA THR A 128 22.14 -6.04 -10.85
C THR A 128 22.23 -5.24 -9.56
N ASN A 129 21.51 -5.63 -8.50
CA ASN A 129 21.32 -4.86 -7.27
C ASN A 129 20.84 -3.41 -7.52
N ARG A 130 20.19 -3.18 -8.66
CA ARG A 130 19.69 -1.86 -9.03
C ARG A 130 18.39 -1.57 -8.33
N VAL A 131 18.34 -0.44 -7.62
CA VAL A 131 17.08 0.10 -7.09
C VAL A 131 16.20 0.54 -8.25
N LEU A 132 15.00 -0.01 -8.33
CA LEU A 132 13.99 0.35 -9.33
C LEU A 132 13.12 1.50 -8.83
N THR A 133 12.70 1.43 -7.56
CA THR A 133 11.96 2.51 -6.91
C THR A 133 12.14 2.46 -5.39
N ARG A 134 11.93 3.61 -4.76
CA ARG A 134 11.83 3.75 -3.29
C ARG A 134 10.59 4.57 -2.99
N SER A 135 9.77 4.09 -2.08
CA SER A 135 8.49 4.70 -1.72
C SER A 135 8.35 4.84 -0.21
N SER A 136 7.83 5.97 0.23
CA SER A 136 7.32 6.13 1.60
C SER A 136 5.82 5.99 1.57
N LEU A 137 5.29 5.11 2.41
CA LEU A 137 3.87 4.81 2.51
C LEU A 137 3.39 5.17 3.90
N PHE A 138 2.28 5.89 3.98
CA PHE A 138 1.56 6.14 5.22
C PHE A 138 0.17 5.53 5.11
N ALA A 139 -0.09 4.48 5.90
CA ALA A 139 -1.32 3.71 5.84
C ALA A 139 -2.16 3.88 7.11
N ARG A 140 -3.42 4.27 6.94
CA ARG A 140 -4.49 4.13 7.93
C ARG A 140 -5.35 2.87 7.67
N ASN A 141 -5.31 2.37 6.45
CA ASN A 141 -5.84 1.07 6.05
C ASN A 141 -4.73 0.33 5.30
N LEU A 142 -3.99 -0.51 6.03
CA LEU A 142 -2.81 -1.19 5.54
C LEU A 142 -3.09 -2.03 4.30
N ASP A 143 -4.10 -2.91 4.35
CA ASP A 143 -4.44 -3.82 3.25
C ASP A 143 -4.80 -3.05 1.97
N LEU A 144 -5.60 -1.99 2.09
CA LEU A 144 -6.03 -1.20 0.93
C LEU A 144 -4.88 -0.40 0.31
N LEU A 145 -4.02 0.23 1.15
CA LEU A 145 -2.89 1.00 0.65
C LEU A 145 -1.87 0.09 -0.04
N VAL A 146 -1.50 -1.02 0.63
CA VAL A 146 -0.52 -1.98 0.08
C VAL A 146 -1.04 -2.59 -1.22
N LYS A 147 -2.34 -2.94 -1.29
CA LYS A 147 -2.96 -3.42 -2.53
C LYS A 147 -2.78 -2.41 -3.67
N ARG A 148 -3.18 -1.14 -3.47
CA ARG A 148 -3.04 -0.08 -4.48
C ARG A 148 -1.58 0.16 -4.89
N TYR A 149 -0.67 0.13 -3.92
CA TYR A 149 0.75 0.29 -4.18
C TYR A 149 1.29 -0.83 -5.07
N VAL A 150 0.98 -2.08 -4.73
CA VAL A 150 1.42 -3.26 -5.50
C VAL A 150 0.80 -3.25 -6.90
N GLU A 151 -0.52 -3.03 -7.03
CA GLU A 151 -1.20 -2.91 -8.33
C GLU A 151 -0.54 -1.83 -9.22
N GLY A 152 -0.12 -0.71 -8.63
CA GLY A 152 0.55 0.36 -9.37
C GLY A 152 1.95 0.02 -9.89
N LEU A 153 2.60 -1.00 -9.33
CA LEU A 153 3.94 -1.42 -9.75
C LEU A 153 3.95 -2.40 -10.92
N PHE A 154 2.87 -3.14 -11.12
CA PHE A 154 2.80 -4.20 -12.12
C PHE A 154 1.97 -3.78 -13.34
N GLU A 155 2.24 -4.46 -14.47
CA GLU A 155 1.45 -4.30 -15.69
C GLU A 155 -0.02 -4.67 -15.42
N ASP A 156 -0.92 -3.93 -16.09
CA ASP A 156 -2.33 -4.26 -16.06
C ASP A 156 -2.53 -5.64 -16.71
N GLU A 157 -3.60 -6.33 -16.34
CA GLU A 157 -3.96 -7.58 -16.99
C GLU A 157 -4.28 -7.31 -18.47
N PRO A 158 -3.74 -8.12 -19.41
CA PRO A 158 -4.01 -7.96 -20.84
C PRO A 158 -5.50 -8.20 -21.17
#